data_1111f608690249a28941adba94d99833
#
_entry.id   1111f608690249a28941adba94d99833
#
_cell.length_a   1.000
_cell.length_b   1.000
_cell.length_c   1.000
_cell.angle_alpha   90.00
_cell.angle_beta   90.00
_cell.angle_gamma   90.00
#
_symmetry.space_group_name_H-M   'P 1'
#
loop_
_entity.id
_entity.type
_entity.pdbx_description
1 polymer ?
#
loop_
_entity_poly.entity_id
_entity_poly.type
_entity_poly.pdbx_seq_one_letter_code
_entity_poly.pdbx_strand_id
1 'polypeptide(L)'
;MCWRGSRPDGRSDVQCYGTQYGRFVRGTIKFYQGDKLTGESDSVFSYDANARLIVYSQWVSNGGVGFGQATLENGEIVFQNRLPGGDEAPARSVWRKVDADSFRVARQRRADDGSWKDEQVVTYSRVAAAPKG
;
A
#
# COMPACT_ATOMS: atom_id res chain seq x y z
N MET A 1 -11.60 5.28 -7.17
CA MET A 1 -11.65 5.90 -5.84
C MET A 1 -10.24 6.22 -5.41
N CYS A 2 -10.01 7.45 -4.98
CA CYS A 2 -8.65 7.94 -4.69
C CYS A 2 -8.54 8.47 -3.27
N TRP A 3 -7.33 8.38 -2.72
CA TRP A 3 -7.02 8.70 -1.33
C TRP A 3 -5.67 9.41 -1.27
N ARG A 4 -5.54 10.45 -0.44
CA ARG A 4 -4.29 11.19 -0.25
C ARG A 4 -3.79 11.03 1.17
N GLY A 5 -2.50 10.75 1.32
CA GLY A 5 -1.78 10.75 2.58
C GLY A 5 -0.62 11.73 2.54
N SER A 6 -0.43 12.49 3.61
CA SER A 6 0.64 13.48 3.72
C SER A 6 1.54 13.19 4.90
N ARG A 7 2.81 13.57 4.79
CA ARG A 7 3.83 13.41 5.82
C ARG A 7 4.38 14.78 6.24
N PRO A 8 4.92 14.91 7.47
CA PRO A 8 5.41 16.19 7.97
C PRO A 8 6.52 16.82 7.13
N ASP A 9 7.29 16.03 6.38
CA ASP A 9 8.41 16.49 5.54
C ASP A 9 7.98 17.03 4.17
N GLY A 10 6.70 17.20 3.92
CA GLY A 10 6.15 17.70 2.66
C GLY A 10 5.94 16.63 1.60
N ARG A 11 6.29 15.36 1.86
CA ARG A 11 5.96 14.25 0.98
C ARG A 11 4.48 13.90 1.10
N SER A 12 3.89 13.53 0.00
CA SER A 12 2.53 12.99 -0.04
C SER A 12 2.41 11.98 -1.16
N ASP A 13 1.35 11.19 -1.11
CA ASP A 13 0.99 10.32 -2.22
C ASP A 13 -0.52 10.25 -2.38
N VAL A 14 -0.92 10.00 -3.61
CA VAL A 14 -2.32 9.77 -3.97
C VAL A 14 -2.44 8.35 -4.52
N GLN A 15 -3.27 7.56 -3.86
CA GLN A 15 -3.53 6.18 -4.22
C GLN A 15 -4.92 6.07 -4.81
N CYS A 16 -5.04 5.48 -5.98
CA CYS A 16 -6.32 5.25 -6.65
C CYS A 16 -6.50 3.77 -6.92
N TYR A 17 -7.69 3.27 -6.62
CA TYR A 17 -8.02 1.85 -6.77
C TYR A 17 -9.29 1.68 -7.59
N GLY A 18 -9.30 0.65 -8.42
CA GLY A 18 -10.46 0.28 -9.21
C GLY A 18 -10.45 -1.21 -9.54
N THR A 19 -11.61 -1.74 -9.86
CA THR A 19 -11.73 -3.15 -10.26
C THR A 19 -11.44 -3.31 -11.75
N GLN A 20 -10.89 -4.46 -12.11
CA GLN A 20 -10.65 -4.86 -13.49
C GLN A 20 -11.21 -6.25 -13.72
N TYR A 21 -12.02 -6.39 -14.75
CA TYR A 21 -12.71 -7.63 -15.12
C TYR A 21 -13.59 -8.22 -14.00
N GLY A 22 -13.95 -7.41 -13.00
CA GLY A 22 -14.69 -7.88 -11.83
C GLY A 22 -13.94 -8.88 -10.95
N ARG A 23 -12.61 -9.04 -11.15
CA ARG A 23 -11.81 -10.07 -10.47
C ARG A 23 -10.55 -9.54 -9.81
N PHE A 24 -10.01 -8.44 -10.31
CA PHE A 24 -8.76 -7.87 -9.82
C PHE A 24 -9.00 -6.46 -9.32
N VAL A 25 -8.14 -6.01 -8.41
CA VAL A 25 -8.05 -4.60 -8.04
C VAL A 25 -6.76 -4.06 -8.61
N ARG A 26 -6.87 -3.00 -9.40
CA ARG A 26 -5.71 -2.24 -9.86
C ARG A 26 -5.52 -1.03 -8.97
N GLY A 27 -4.27 -0.80 -8.59
CA GLY A 27 -3.88 0.39 -7.85
C GLY A 27 -2.87 1.21 -8.62
N THR A 28 -3.00 2.52 -8.54
CA THR A 28 -1.97 3.46 -8.99
C THR A 28 -1.61 4.37 -7.84
N ILE A 29 -0.34 4.69 -7.70
CA ILE A 29 0.13 5.64 -6.70
C ILE A 29 0.95 6.71 -7.40
N LYS A 30 0.65 7.99 -7.11
CA LYS A 30 1.47 9.12 -7.52
C LYS A 30 2.13 9.71 -6.29
N PHE A 31 3.45 9.86 -6.35
CA PHE A 31 4.27 10.39 -5.26
C PHE A 31 4.61 11.84 -5.53
N TYR A 32 4.55 12.67 -4.48
CA TYR A 32 4.82 14.11 -4.56
C TYR A 32 5.79 14.56 -3.48
N GLN A 33 6.59 15.59 -3.82
CA GLN A 33 7.29 16.42 -2.87
C GLN A 33 6.73 17.85 -3.05
N GLY A 34 5.97 18.35 -2.08
CA GLY A 34 5.15 19.53 -2.29
C GLY A 34 4.17 19.28 -3.44
N ASP A 35 4.18 20.14 -4.46
CA ASP A 35 3.33 20.00 -5.65
C ASP A 35 4.01 19.24 -6.80
N LYS A 36 5.27 18.85 -6.62
CA LYS A 36 6.07 18.20 -7.67
C LYS A 36 5.85 16.70 -7.66
N LEU A 37 5.44 16.15 -8.80
CA LEU A 37 5.39 14.70 -9.02
C LEU A 37 6.81 14.13 -9.07
N THR A 38 7.12 13.19 -8.18
CA THR A 38 8.46 12.58 -8.07
C THR A 38 8.51 11.13 -8.55
N GLY A 39 7.36 10.48 -8.71
CA GLY A 39 7.31 9.10 -9.18
C GLY A 39 5.89 8.56 -9.20
N GLU A 40 5.76 7.37 -9.75
CA GLU A 40 4.49 6.66 -9.85
C GLU A 40 4.71 5.17 -9.62
N SER A 41 3.68 4.47 -9.20
CA SER A 41 3.67 3.02 -9.17
C SER A 41 2.33 2.46 -9.62
N ASP A 42 2.38 1.24 -10.15
CA ASP A 42 1.20 0.45 -10.49
C ASP A 42 1.22 -0.84 -9.70
N SER A 43 0.04 -1.33 -9.36
CA SER A 43 -0.12 -2.59 -8.66
C SER A 43 -1.35 -3.35 -9.12
N VAL A 44 -1.29 -4.66 -8.99
CA VAL A 44 -2.42 -5.56 -9.22
C VAL A 44 -2.56 -6.46 -8.01
N PHE A 45 -3.77 -6.53 -7.51
CA PHE A 45 -4.15 -7.39 -6.38
C PHE A 45 -5.16 -8.42 -6.86
N SER A 46 -4.98 -9.67 -6.45
CA SER A 46 -5.96 -10.72 -6.67
C SER A 46 -6.18 -11.52 -5.38
N TYR A 47 -7.36 -12.12 -5.26
CA TYR A 47 -7.69 -12.95 -4.10
C TYR A 47 -7.60 -14.42 -4.48
N ASP A 48 -6.78 -15.15 -3.73
CA ASP A 48 -6.69 -16.61 -3.83
C ASP A 48 -7.65 -17.22 -2.80
N ALA A 49 -8.79 -17.73 -3.28
CA ALA A 49 -9.82 -18.30 -2.42
C ALA A 49 -9.38 -19.57 -1.71
N ASN A 50 -8.49 -20.36 -2.30
CA ASN A 50 -7.99 -21.59 -1.70
C ASN A 50 -7.07 -21.31 -0.52
N ALA A 51 -6.14 -20.37 -0.70
CA ALA A 51 -5.18 -19.97 0.33
C ALA A 51 -5.76 -18.93 1.29
N ARG A 52 -6.90 -18.30 0.94
CA ARG A 52 -7.50 -17.18 1.67
C ARG A 52 -6.53 -16.00 1.83
N LEU A 53 -5.81 -15.71 0.75
CA LEU A 53 -4.81 -14.66 0.70
C LEU A 53 -5.12 -13.69 -0.42
N ILE A 54 -4.73 -12.44 -0.22
CA ILE A 54 -4.53 -11.50 -1.30
C ILE A 54 -3.09 -11.64 -1.76
N VAL A 55 -2.87 -11.80 -3.06
CA VAL A 55 -1.53 -11.76 -3.66
C VAL A 55 -1.42 -10.51 -4.52
N TYR A 56 -0.25 -9.89 -4.52
CA TYR A 56 -0.07 -8.66 -5.28
C TYR A 56 1.32 -8.57 -5.92
N SER A 57 1.36 -7.80 -7.00
CA SER A 57 2.57 -7.36 -7.66
C SER A 57 2.51 -5.85 -7.82
N GLN A 58 3.66 -5.20 -7.69
CA GLN A 58 3.80 -3.76 -7.80
C GLN A 58 5.06 -3.44 -8.60
N TRP A 59 5.00 -2.40 -9.42
CA TRP A 59 6.16 -1.87 -10.14
C TRP A 59 6.15 -0.35 -10.09
N VAL A 60 7.34 0.21 -9.97
CA VAL A 60 7.56 1.62 -9.70
C VAL A 60 8.31 2.26 -10.86
N SER A 61 8.03 3.52 -11.14
CA SER A 61 8.62 4.26 -12.26
C SER A 61 10.15 4.35 -12.24
N ASN A 62 10.78 4.11 -11.09
CA ASN A 62 12.24 4.03 -10.96
C ASN A 62 12.82 2.65 -11.34
N GLY A 63 11.99 1.69 -11.75
CA GLY A 63 12.39 0.31 -12.07
C GLY A 63 12.23 -0.68 -10.93
N GLY A 64 11.82 -0.24 -9.75
CA GLY A 64 11.56 -1.12 -8.61
C GLY A 64 10.38 -2.05 -8.86
N VAL A 65 10.48 -3.29 -8.39
CA VAL A 65 9.41 -4.30 -8.44
C VAL A 65 9.23 -4.89 -7.05
N GLY A 66 7.99 -5.02 -6.63
CA GLY A 66 7.63 -5.67 -5.38
C GLY A 66 6.52 -6.70 -5.60
N PHE A 67 6.49 -7.70 -4.76
CA PHE A 67 5.40 -8.67 -4.73
C PHE A 67 5.22 -9.17 -3.31
N GLY A 68 4.06 -9.75 -3.01
CA GLY A 68 3.82 -10.25 -1.68
C GLY A 68 2.40 -10.73 -1.49
N GLN A 69 2.06 -10.86 -0.23
CA GLN A 69 0.78 -11.38 0.23
C GLN A 69 0.17 -10.40 1.22
N ALA A 70 -1.15 -10.41 1.29
CA ALA A 70 -1.87 -9.70 2.33
C ALA A 70 -2.90 -10.64 2.97
N THR A 71 -3.05 -10.48 4.27
CA THR A 71 -4.06 -11.21 5.06
C THR A 71 -4.99 -10.23 5.74
N LEU A 72 -6.20 -10.67 6.04
CA LEU A 72 -7.13 -9.92 6.87
C LEU A 72 -7.02 -10.48 8.30
N GLU A 73 -6.56 -9.64 9.21
CA GLU A 73 -6.33 -10.02 10.62
C GLU A 73 -7.00 -8.98 11.52
N ASN A 74 -7.97 -9.39 12.34
CA ASN A 74 -8.65 -8.52 13.30
C ASN A 74 -9.23 -7.23 12.68
N GLY A 75 -9.76 -7.33 11.45
CA GLY A 75 -10.31 -6.18 10.72
C GLY A 75 -9.26 -5.28 10.07
N GLU A 76 -8.00 -5.66 10.12
CA GLU A 76 -6.90 -4.96 9.48
C GLU A 76 -6.38 -5.76 8.29
N ILE A 77 -5.88 -5.08 7.24
CA ILE A 77 -5.20 -5.73 6.12
C ILE A 77 -3.70 -5.61 6.36
N VAL A 78 -3.02 -6.75 6.44
CA VAL A 78 -1.57 -6.81 6.66
C VAL A 78 -0.89 -7.20 5.36
N PHE A 79 -0.13 -6.27 4.79
CA PHE A 79 0.65 -6.47 3.57
C PHE A 79 2.08 -6.85 3.92
N GLN A 80 2.49 -8.03 3.50
CA GLN A 80 3.83 -8.57 3.73
C GLN A 80 4.54 -8.74 2.39
N ASN A 81 5.55 -7.92 2.13
CA ASN A 81 6.38 -8.05 0.95
C ASN A 81 7.26 -9.32 1.05
N ARG A 82 7.58 -9.89 -0.11
CA ARG A 82 8.51 -11.00 -0.24
C ARG A 82 9.80 -10.52 -0.88
N LEU A 83 10.93 -11.06 -0.42
CA LEU A 83 12.22 -10.86 -1.06
C LEU A 83 12.35 -11.79 -2.28
N PRO A 84 13.25 -11.49 -3.24
CA PRO A 84 13.62 -12.44 -4.27
C PRO A 84 14.06 -13.76 -3.61
N GLY A 85 13.49 -14.87 -3.93
CA GLY A 85 13.73 -16.15 -3.26
C GLY A 85 12.60 -16.57 -2.33
N GLY A 86 11.61 -15.71 -2.11
CA GLY A 86 10.38 -16.03 -1.41
C GLY A 86 10.36 -15.80 0.10
N ASP A 87 11.48 -15.36 0.70
CA ASP A 87 11.52 -15.03 2.12
C ASP A 87 10.73 -13.76 2.44
N GLU A 88 10.19 -13.67 3.65
CA GLU A 88 9.52 -12.47 4.12
C GLU A 88 10.50 -11.31 4.30
N ALA A 89 10.13 -10.13 3.82
CA ALA A 89 10.87 -8.91 4.10
C ALA A 89 10.72 -8.52 5.58
N PRO A 90 11.74 -7.87 6.20
CA PRO A 90 11.64 -7.44 7.60
C PRO A 90 10.76 -6.21 7.81
N ALA A 91 9.87 -5.92 6.88
CA ALA A 91 8.96 -4.78 6.91
C ALA A 91 7.57 -5.21 6.42
N ARG A 92 6.55 -4.57 6.96
CA ARG A 92 5.17 -4.80 6.54
C ARG A 92 4.37 -3.51 6.64
N SER A 93 3.18 -3.49 6.04
CA SER A 93 2.21 -2.39 6.18
C SER A 93 0.91 -2.92 6.74
N VAL A 94 0.37 -2.24 7.74
CA VAL A 94 -0.90 -2.59 8.36
C VAL A 94 -1.91 -1.49 8.03
N TRP A 95 -2.99 -1.86 7.37
CA TRP A 95 -4.03 -0.95 6.91
C TRP A 95 -5.27 -1.12 7.78
N ARG A 96 -5.72 -0.02 8.39
CA ARG A 96 -6.90 0.01 9.24
C ARG A 96 -7.89 1.05 8.74
N LYS A 97 -9.14 0.65 8.54
CA LYS A 97 -10.22 1.60 8.27
C LYS A 97 -10.47 2.46 9.51
N VAL A 98 -10.51 3.79 9.32
CA VAL A 98 -10.85 4.75 10.36
C VAL A 98 -12.34 5.09 10.29
N ASP A 99 -12.82 5.49 9.11
CA ASP A 99 -14.23 5.77 8.83
C ASP A 99 -14.52 5.55 7.34
N ALA A 100 -15.67 6.01 6.85
CA ALA A 100 -16.07 5.83 5.44
C ALA A 100 -15.12 6.54 4.46
N ASP A 101 -14.43 7.59 4.90
CA ASP A 101 -13.62 8.47 4.04
C ASP A 101 -12.14 8.50 4.40
N SER A 102 -11.70 7.64 5.33
CA SER A 102 -10.29 7.61 5.73
C SER A 102 -9.82 6.24 6.21
N PHE A 103 -8.53 5.96 6.02
CA PHE A 103 -7.85 4.79 6.57
C PHE A 103 -6.44 5.15 7.00
N ARG A 104 -5.86 4.34 7.88
CA ARG A 104 -4.47 4.50 8.36
C ARG A 104 -3.60 3.38 7.81
N VAL A 105 -2.38 3.75 7.46
CA VAL A 105 -1.34 2.80 7.10
C VAL A 105 -0.18 2.96 8.07
N ALA A 106 0.09 1.93 8.85
CA ALA A 106 1.27 1.85 9.69
C ALA A 106 2.32 1.02 8.97
N ARG A 107 3.43 1.64 8.62
CA ARG A 107 4.60 0.93 8.11
C ARG A 107 5.41 0.44 9.30
N GLN A 108 5.66 -0.86 9.37
CA GLN A 108 6.31 -1.49 10.50
C GLN A 108 7.59 -2.21 10.07
N ARG A 109 8.55 -2.25 10.98
CA ARG A 109 9.79 -3.02 10.84
C ARG A 109 9.86 -4.04 11.97
N ARG A 110 10.38 -5.24 11.63
CA ARG A 110 10.62 -6.27 12.63
C ARG A 110 11.86 -5.94 13.44
N ALA A 111 11.71 -5.91 14.77
CA ALA A 111 12.83 -5.79 15.71
C ALA A 111 13.52 -7.15 15.91
N ASP A 112 14.71 -7.13 16.54
CA ASP A 112 15.51 -8.35 16.78
C ASP A 112 14.78 -9.37 17.66
N ASP A 113 13.89 -8.91 18.55
CA ASP A 113 13.06 -9.78 19.39
C ASP A 113 11.84 -10.37 18.68
N GLY A 114 11.68 -10.08 17.38
CA GLY A 114 10.57 -10.55 16.57
C GLY A 114 9.33 -9.67 16.63
N SER A 115 9.29 -8.65 17.48
CA SER A 115 8.16 -7.73 17.55
C SER A 115 8.16 -6.75 16.39
N TRP A 116 6.96 -6.23 16.05
CA TRP A 116 6.78 -5.23 15.01
C TRP A 116 6.70 -3.84 15.64
N LYS A 117 7.44 -2.89 15.07
CA LYS A 117 7.46 -1.50 15.53
C LYS A 117 7.06 -0.56 14.40
N ASP A 118 6.25 0.44 14.74
CA ASP A 118 5.84 1.46 13.78
C ASP A 118 7.03 2.35 13.41
N GLU A 119 7.34 2.44 12.11
CA GLU A 119 8.31 3.41 11.58
C GLU A 119 7.62 4.68 11.10
N GLN A 120 6.44 4.53 10.51
CA GLN A 120 5.69 5.63 9.94
C GLN A 120 4.21 5.29 9.97
N VAL A 121 3.39 6.27 10.34
CA VAL A 121 1.93 6.14 10.29
C VAL A 121 1.39 7.30 9.44
N VAL A 122 0.60 6.96 8.43
CA VAL A 122 -0.01 7.93 7.53
C VAL A 122 -1.51 7.71 7.52
N THR A 123 -2.27 8.78 7.67
CA THR A 123 -3.72 8.75 7.48
C THR A 123 -4.05 9.21 6.07
N TYR A 124 -4.82 8.38 5.36
CA TYR A 124 -5.28 8.67 4.01
C TYR A 124 -6.73 9.11 4.05
N SER A 125 -7.02 10.20 3.36
CA SER A 125 -8.37 10.75 3.24
C SER A 125 -8.80 10.74 1.78
N ARG A 126 -10.08 10.51 1.55
CA ARG A 126 -10.66 10.43 0.22
C ARG A 126 -10.49 11.76 -0.54
N VAL A 127 -10.13 11.66 -1.81
CA VAL A 127 -10.06 12.80 -2.74
C VAL A 127 -10.86 12.49 -4.00
N ALA A 128 -11.28 13.53 -4.73
CA ALA A 128 -12.17 13.36 -5.88
C ALA A 128 -11.52 12.58 -7.02
N ALA A 129 -10.24 12.87 -7.33
CA ALA A 129 -9.46 12.18 -8.37
C ALA A 129 -7.98 12.45 -8.15
N ALA A 130 -7.12 11.57 -8.71
CA ALA A 130 -5.68 11.82 -8.72
C ALA A 130 -5.39 13.06 -9.59
N PRO A 131 -4.50 13.97 -9.13
CA PRO A 131 -4.04 15.07 -9.97
C PRO A 131 -3.42 14.55 -11.26
N LYS A 132 -3.65 15.27 -12.36
CA LYS A 132 -2.95 15.01 -13.62
C LYS A 132 -1.51 15.48 -13.45
N GLY A 133 -0.58 14.57 -13.55
CA GLY A 133 0.82 14.87 -13.38
C GLY A 133 1.62 14.64 -14.62
#